data_c528d27369af679b003ea570938710ac
#
_entry.id   c528d27369af679b003ea570938710ac
#
_cell.length_a   1.000
_cell.length_b   1.000
_cell.length_c   1.000
_cell.angle_alpha   90.00
_cell.angle_beta   90.00
_cell.angle_gamma   90.00
#
_symmetry.space_group_name_H-M   'P 1'
#
loop_
_entity.id
_entity.type
_entity.pdbx_description
1 polymer ?
#
loop_
_entity_poly.entity_id
_entity_poly.type
_entity_poly.pdbx_seq_one_letter_code
_entity_poly.pdbx_strand_id
1 'polypeptide(L)'
;MTTHSANTPEPLPPPLAARIRLAHAYFQHIADAHSIDVLHIKGYAFSQEIYRKGRYSSDADLLVRPSQVDRFVKILLADGWRIQAHFETGSVFEHAMTLYHASWGLTDIHRFFPGLGRHGDYEKTFDRVWAARHTRFIAH
;
A
#
# COMPACT_ATOMS: atom_id res chain seq x y z
N MET A 1 -49.62 -7.54 -12.44
CA MET A 1 -48.50 -6.76 -13.00
C MET A 1 -47.22 -7.21 -12.38
N THR A 2 -46.46 -8.03 -13.08
CA THR A 2 -45.11 -8.41 -12.69
C THR A 2 -44.15 -7.33 -13.16
N THR A 3 -43.68 -6.51 -12.24
CA THR A 3 -42.53 -5.65 -12.50
C THR A 3 -41.26 -6.52 -12.60
N HIS A 4 -40.82 -6.77 -13.80
CA HIS A 4 -39.48 -7.30 -13.99
C HIS A 4 -38.49 -6.21 -13.57
N SER A 5 -37.99 -6.32 -12.37
CA SER A 5 -36.76 -5.64 -11.99
C SER A 5 -35.68 -6.11 -12.96
N ALA A 6 -35.27 -5.24 -13.87
CA ALA A 6 -34.10 -5.50 -14.70
C ALA A 6 -32.91 -5.64 -13.71
N ASN A 7 -32.51 -6.87 -13.45
CA ASN A 7 -31.23 -7.14 -12.78
C ASN A 7 -30.15 -6.63 -13.70
N THR A 8 -29.75 -5.38 -13.47
CA THR A 8 -28.51 -4.87 -14.07
C THR A 8 -27.40 -5.76 -13.51
N PRO A 9 -26.67 -6.51 -14.34
CA PRO A 9 -25.61 -7.38 -13.82
C PRO A 9 -24.63 -6.53 -13.03
N GLU A 10 -24.34 -6.94 -11.81
CA GLU A 10 -23.32 -6.30 -10.98
C GLU A 10 -22.00 -6.29 -11.77
N PRO A 11 -21.32 -5.13 -11.88
CA PRO A 11 -20.08 -5.07 -12.64
C PRO A 11 -19.07 -6.05 -12.04
N LEU A 12 -18.45 -6.87 -12.89
CA LEU A 12 -17.39 -7.77 -12.47
C LEU A 12 -16.27 -6.99 -11.80
N PRO A 13 -15.71 -7.51 -10.67
CA PRO A 13 -14.58 -6.87 -10.03
C PRO A 13 -13.39 -6.81 -11.00
N PRO A 14 -12.60 -5.73 -10.96
CA PRO A 14 -11.43 -5.63 -11.83
C PRO A 14 -10.45 -6.77 -11.55
N PRO A 15 -9.67 -7.21 -12.57
CA PRO A 15 -8.62 -8.19 -12.35
C PRO A 15 -7.69 -7.75 -11.20
N LEU A 16 -7.19 -8.70 -10.43
CA LEU A 16 -6.34 -8.44 -9.27
C LEU A 16 -5.17 -7.49 -9.60
N ALA A 17 -4.49 -7.70 -10.72
CA ALA A 17 -3.38 -6.84 -11.15
C ALA A 17 -3.82 -5.38 -11.35
N ALA A 18 -4.98 -5.13 -11.98
CA ALA A 18 -5.52 -3.79 -12.15
C ALA A 18 -5.91 -3.17 -10.81
N ARG A 19 -6.51 -3.94 -9.91
CA ARG A 19 -6.89 -3.49 -8.57
C ARG A 19 -5.68 -3.05 -7.75
N ILE A 20 -4.57 -3.80 -7.79
CA ILE A 20 -3.34 -3.46 -7.07
C ILE A 20 -2.73 -2.17 -7.62
N ARG A 21 -2.69 -2.00 -8.93
CA ARG A 21 -2.22 -0.76 -9.57
C ARG A 21 -3.05 0.45 -9.16
N LEU A 22 -4.36 0.30 -9.18
CA LEU A 22 -5.29 1.35 -8.75
C LEU A 22 -5.13 1.65 -7.26
N ALA A 23 -4.87 0.64 -6.44
CA ALA A 23 -4.60 0.83 -5.01
C ALA A 23 -3.33 1.67 -4.80
N HIS A 24 -2.25 1.41 -5.53
CA HIS A 24 -1.05 2.25 -5.48
C HIS A 24 -1.34 3.70 -5.88
N ALA A 25 -2.11 3.93 -6.93
CA ALA A 25 -2.53 5.27 -7.34
C ALA A 25 -3.39 5.96 -6.28
N TYR A 26 -4.30 5.24 -5.65
CA TYR A 26 -5.13 5.71 -4.54
C TYR A 26 -4.28 6.16 -3.35
N PHE A 27 -3.31 5.34 -2.92
CA PHE A 27 -2.42 5.70 -1.81
C PHE A 27 -1.57 6.91 -2.14
N GLN A 28 -1.08 7.03 -3.37
CA GLN A 28 -0.32 8.21 -3.79
C GLN A 28 -1.19 9.47 -3.76
N HIS A 29 -2.43 9.38 -4.19
CA HIS A 29 -3.37 10.49 -4.13
C HIS A 29 -3.60 10.97 -2.68
N ILE A 30 -3.80 10.04 -1.75
CA ILE A 30 -3.94 10.37 -0.32
C ILE A 30 -2.65 10.98 0.23
N ALA A 31 -1.50 10.40 -0.09
CA ALA A 31 -0.21 10.91 0.35
C ALA A 31 0.02 12.35 -0.11
N ASP A 32 -0.27 12.64 -1.39
CA ASP A 32 -0.13 13.98 -1.95
C ASP A 32 -1.09 14.97 -1.29
N ALA A 33 -2.34 14.58 -1.10
CA ALA A 33 -3.37 15.43 -0.49
C ALA A 33 -3.06 15.80 0.97
N HIS A 34 -2.33 14.96 1.68
CA HIS A 34 -2.01 15.13 3.10
C HIS A 34 -0.54 15.40 3.40
N SER A 35 0.29 15.59 2.37
CA SER A 35 1.73 15.84 2.49
C SER A 35 2.45 14.75 3.29
N ILE A 36 2.17 13.50 2.96
CA ILE A 36 2.80 12.33 3.56
C ILE A 36 3.77 11.72 2.57
N ASP A 37 4.97 11.39 3.04
CA ASP A 37 6.01 10.76 2.23
C ASP A 37 5.80 9.24 2.21
N VAL A 38 5.35 8.73 1.07
CA VAL A 38 5.07 7.32 0.85
C VAL A 38 5.90 6.81 -0.32
N LEU A 39 6.56 5.69 -0.13
CA LEU A 39 7.25 4.94 -1.18
C LEU A 39 6.48 3.66 -1.49
N HIS A 40 6.25 3.43 -2.76
CA HIS A 40 5.68 2.19 -3.25
C HIS A 40 6.79 1.16 -3.39
N ILE A 41 6.63 0.03 -2.74
CA ILE A 41 7.65 -1.01 -2.65
C ILE A 41 7.08 -2.34 -3.09
N LYS A 42 7.93 -3.18 -3.65
CA LYS A 42 7.56 -4.50 -4.18
C LYS A 42 6.51 -4.45 -5.32
N GLY A 43 6.24 -5.60 -5.91
CA GLY A 43 5.24 -5.73 -6.96
C GLY A 43 5.49 -4.80 -8.14
N TYR A 44 4.46 -4.07 -8.53
CA TYR A 44 4.50 -3.18 -9.70
C TYR A 44 5.35 -1.93 -9.51
N ALA A 45 5.79 -1.63 -8.29
CA ALA A 45 6.68 -0.50 -8.01
C ALA A 45 8.12 -0.75 -8.46
N PHE A 46 8.50 -2.01 -8.63
CA PHE A 46 9.81 -2.39 -9.15
C PHE A 46 9.75 -2.75 -10.63
N SER A 47 10.86 -2.56 -11.33
CA SER A 47 10.97 -2.99 -12.71
C SER A 47 10.79 -4.51 -12.81
N GLN A 48 10.16 -4.98 -13.89
CA GLN A 48 9.91 -6.41 -14.10
C GLN A 48 11.18 -7.26 -14.10
N GLU A 49 12.35 -6.65 -14.31
CA GLU A 49 13.65 -7.31 -14.32
C GLU A 49 14.06 -7.87 -12.94
N ILE A 50 13.54 -7.28 -11.86
CA ILE A 50 13.85 -7.69 -10.47
C ILE A 50 12.97 -8.84 -10.01
N TYR A 51 11.82 -9.03 -10.62
CA TYR A 51 10.92 -10.13 -10.30
C TYR A 51 11.08 -11.31 -11.24
N ARG A 52 11.40 -12.47 -10.67
CA ARG A 52 11.33 -13.72 -11.42
C ARG A 52 9.92 -13.95 -11.95
N LYS A 53 9.79 -14.34 -13.22
CA LYS A 53 8.53 -14.70 -13.86
C LYS A 53 7.63 -15.51 -12.92
N GLY A 54 6.42 -15.01 -12.62
CA GLY A 54 5.39 -15.72 -11.89
C GLY A 54 5.13 -15.32 -10.45
N ARG A 55 5.87 -14.37 -9.87
CA ARG A 55 5.53 -13.80 -8.55
C ARG A 55 4.76 -12.50 -8.72
N TYR A 56 3.45 -12.59 -8.65
CA TYR A 56 2.58 -11.43 -8.54
C TYR A 56 2.38 -11.11 -7.07
N SER A 57 2.53 -9.83 -6.69
CA SER A 57 2.12 -9.37 -5.37
C SER A 57 0.60 -9.39 -5.29
N SER A 58 0.05 -10.01 -4.26
CA SER A 58 -1.38 -9.95 -3.95
C SER A 58 -1.80 -8.69 -3.22
N ASP A 59 -0.82 -7.92 -2.71
CA ASP A 59 -1.02 -6.77 -1.84
C ASP A 59 -0.25 -5.56 -2.36
N ALA A 60 -0.78 -4.37 -2.09
CA ALA A 60 -0.02 -3.15 -2.24
C ALA A 60 0.89 -2.97 -1.02
N ASP A 61 2.19 -2.85 -1.24
CA ASP A 61 3.17 -2.64 -0.18
C ASP A 61 3.67 -1.19 -0.20
N LEU A 62 3.63 -0.54 0.95
CA LEU A 62 4.03 0.85 1.11
C LEU A 62 5.09 0.99 2.21
N LEU A 63 6.07 1.83 1.96
CA LEU A 63 6.99 2.30 3.00
C LEU A 63 6.64 3.76 3.30
N VAL A 64 6.20 4.04 4.51
CA VAL A 64 5.78 5.37 4.95
C VAL A 64 6.86 5.94 5.86
N ARG A 65 7.09 7.25 5.75
CA ARG A 65 8.02 7.94 6.68
C ARG A 65 7.63 7.62 8.13
N PRO A 66 8.54 7.10 8.95
CA PRO A 66 8.20 6.64 10.30
C PRO A 66 7.45 7.66 11.15
N SER A 67 7.84 8.93 11.10
CA SER A 67 7.17 10.00 11.84
C SER A 67 5.75 10.33 11.33
N GLN A 68 5.37 9.84 10.15
CA GLN A 68 4.08 10.11 9.52
C GLN A 68 3.14 8.90 9.49
N VAL A 69 3.60 7.75 9.96
CA VAL A 69 2.82 6.50 9.92
C VAL A 69 1.49 6.63 10.65
N ASP A 70 1.50 7.15 11.87
CA ASP A 70 0.28 7.26 12.68
C ASP A 70 -0.76 8.14 12.01
N ARG A 71 -0.35 9.28 11.45
CA ARG A 71 -1.23 10.17 10.72
C ARG A 71 -1.79 9.52 9.46
N PHE A 72 -0.95 8.83 8.72
CA PHE A 72 -1.37 8.12 7.51
C PHE A 72 -2.40 7.02 7.82
N VAL A 73 -2.15 6.22 8.84
CA VAL A 73 -3.07 5.18 9.27
C VAL A 73 -4.42 5.77 9.70
N LYS A 74 -4.42 6.86 10.46
CA LYS A 74 -5.67 7.54 10.86
C LYS A 74 -6.49 8.00 9.66
N ILE A 75 -5.85 8.52 8.63
CA ILE A 75 -6.52 8.95 7.40
C ILE A 75 -7.15 7.74 6.70
N LEU A 76 -6.42 6.64 6.60
CA LEU A 76 -6.93 5.42 5.98
C LEU A 76 -8.10 4.82 6.77
N LEU A 77 -8.03 4.79 8.10
CA LEU A 77 -9.13 4.32 8.94
C LEU A 77 -10.40 5.15 8.73
N ALA A 78 -10.27 6.45 8.58
CA ALA A 78 -11.39 7.34 8.27
C ALA A 78 -11.98 7.07 6.88
N ASP A 79 -11.22 6.51 5.96
CA ASP A 79 -11.65 6.16 4.59
C ASP A 79 -12.11 4.69 4.45
N GLY A 80 -12.37 4.02 5.56
CA GLY A 80 -12.95 2.68 5.56
C GLY A 80 -11.97 1.52 5.67
N TRP A 81 -10.68 1.79 5.83
CA TRP A 81 -9.70 0.74 6.10
C TRP A 81 -9.84 0.21 7.51
N ARG A 82 -9.53 -1.06 7.70
CA ARG A 82 -9.48 -1.73 9.00
C ARG A 82 -8.11 -2.32 9.23
N ILE A 83 -7.62 -2.25 10.46
CA ILE A 83 -6.39 -2.89 10.86
C ILE A 83 -6.65 -4.39 11.00
N GLN A 84 -5.94 -5.20 10.22
CA GLN A 84 -5.99 -6.65 10.31
C GLN A 84 -4.87 -7.20 11.18
N ALA A 85 -3.67 -6.60 11.10
CA ALA A 85 -2.54 -6.94 11.94
C ALA A 85 -1.73 -5.69 12.28
N HIS A 86 -1.46 -5.48 13.56
CA HIS A 86 -0.62 -4.40 14.05
C HIS A 86 0.87 -4.68 13.86
N PHE A 87 1.72 -3.66 14.01
CA PHE A 87 3.17 -3.80 13.95
C PHE A 87 3.70 -4.83 14.95
N GLU A 88 3.16 -4.85 16.18
CA GLU A 88 3.59 -5.74 17.25
C GLU A 88 3.19 -7.19 17.03
N THR A 89 2.14 -7.46 16.27
CA THR A 89 1.58 -8.79 16.08
C THR A 89 1.67 -9.31 14.64
N GLY A 90 1.85 -8.41 13.69
CA GLY A 90 1.79 -8.73 12.25
C GLY A 90 3.09 -9.25 11.66
N SER A 91 4.23 -9.05 12.32
CA SER A 91 5.52 -9.51 11.84
C SER A 91 6.51 -9.70 12.99
N VAL A 92 7.48 -10.62 12.80
CA VAL A 92 8.51 -10.93 13.80
C VAL A 92 9.35 -9.69 14.17
N PHE A 93 9.54 -8.76 13.23
CA PHE A 93 10.37 -7.57 13.41
C PHE A 93 9.57 -6.29 13.63
N GLU A 94 8.25 -6.39 13.80
CA GLU A 94 7.35 -5.23 14.00
C GLU A 94 7.47 -4.14 12.92
N HIS A 95 7.82 -4.54 11.70
CA HIS A 95 8.12 -3.62 10.61
C HIS A 95 6.93 -3.28 9.71
N ALA A 96 5.87 -4.09 9.76
CA ALA A 96 4.72 -3.93 8.90
C ALA A 96 3.40 -4.06 9.66
N MET A 97 2.44 -3.25 9.23
CA MET A 97 1.04 -3.31 9.65
C MET A 97 0.20 -3.67 8.44
N THR A 98 -0.72 -4.63 8.56
CA THR A 98 -1.64 -5.00 7.50
C THR A 98 -2.99 -4.34 7.69
N LEU A 99 -3.49 -3.66 6.67
CA LEU A 99 -4.82 -3.10 6.60
C LEU A 99 -5.64 -3.75 5.50
N TYR A 100 -6.95 -3.74 5.69
CA TYR A 100 -7.93 -4.28 4.74
C TYR A 100 -9.00 -3.24 4.41
N HIS A 101 -9.37 -3.19 3.14
CA HIS A 101 -10.51 -2.41 2.65
C HIS A 101 -11.35 -3.27 1.71
N ALA A 102 -12.68 -3.22 1.85
CA ALA A 102 -13.59 -4.03 1.06
C ALA A 102 -13.43 -3.84 -0.46
N SER A 103 -13.14 -2.61 -0.90
CA SER A 103 -12.94 -2.29 -2.32
C SER A 103 -11.51 -2.50 -2.82
N TRP A 104 -10.50 -2.27 -1.98
CA TRP A 104 -9.10 -2.23 -2.38
C TRP A 104 -8.31 -3.49 -2.02
N GLY A 105 -8.81 -4.30 -1.08
CA GLY A 105 -8.15 -5.49 -0.59
C GLY A 105 -7.15 -5.17 0.52
N LEU A 106 -6.05 -5.90 0.53
CA LEU A 106 -5.02 -5.80 1.56
C LEU A 106 -3.93 -4.82 1.16
N THR A 107 -3.37 -4.14 2.14
CA THR A 107 -2.14 -3.38 2.02
C THR A 107 -1.25 -3.62 3.22
N ASP A 108 0.07 -3.66 3.00
CA ASP A 108 1.06 -3.68 4.06
C ASP A 108 1.74 -2.32 4.15
N ILE A 109 1.64 -1.71 5.31
CA ILE A 109 2.31 -0.44 5.61
C ILE A 109 3.56 -0.75 6.41
N HIS A 110 4.71 -0.49 5.80
CA HIS A 110 6.02 -0.66 6.40
C HIS A 110 6.50 0.67 6.97
N ARG A 111 7.10 0.64 8.14
CA ARG A 111 7.78 1.79 8.77
C ARG A 111 9.30 1.70 8.68
N PHE A 112 9.82 0.51 8.42
CA PHE A 112 11.24 0.26 8.15
C PHE A 112 11.40 -1.12 7.51
N PHE A 113 12.59 -1.40 7.00
CA PHE A 113 12.96 -2.74 6.52
C PHE A 113 13.98 -3.39 7.46
N PRO A 114 13.77 -4.66 7.85
CA PRO A 114 14.79 -5.41 8.58
C PRO A 114 16.10 -5.48 7.79
N GLY A 115 17.21 -5.19 8.45
CA GLY A 115 18.53 -5.20 7.82
C GLY A 115 18.95 -3.91 7.13
N LEU A 116 18.06 -2.94 6.98
CA LEU A 116 18.40 -1.60 6.51
C LEU A 116 18.49 -0.63 7.69
N GLY A 117 19.65 -0.06 7.90
CA GLY A 117 19.90 0.92 8.95
C GLY A 117 20.19 0.30 10.31
N ARG A 118 20.74 1.10 11.20
CA ARG A 118 20.97 0.74 12.60
C ARG A 118 19.69 0.89 13.40
N HIS A 119 19.51 0.05 14.41
CA HIS A 119 18.43 0.18 15.38
C HIS A 119 18.34 1.63 15.91
N GLY A 120 17.16 2.23 15.76
CA GLY A 120 16.83 3.52 16.37
C GLY A 120 16.87 4.74 15.44
N ASP A 121 17.35 4.62 14.19
CA ASP A 121 17.42 5.76 13.27
C ASP A 121 16.65 5.52 11.96
N TYR A 122 15.38 5.18 12.08
CA TYR A 122 14.53 4.86 10.94
C TYR A 122 14.21 6.10 10.07
N GLU A 123 14.15 7.30 10.66
CA GLU A 123 13.95 8.54 9.91
C GLU A 123 15.10 8.81 8.95
N LYS A 124 16.34 8.70 9.39
CA LYS A 124 17.50 8.90 8.52
C LYS A 124 17.61 7.83 7.45
N THR A 125 17.27 6.59 7.78
CA THR A 125 17.20 5.51 6.79
C THR A 125 16.14 5.82 5.74
N PHE A 126 14.97 6.29 6.15
CA PHE A 126 13.92 6.72 5.22
C PHE A 126 14.42 7.87 4.34
N ASP A 127 15.07 8.88 4.89
CA ASP A 127 15.60 10.02 4.13
C ASP A 127 16.55 9.57 3.01
N ARG A 128 17.40 8.59 3.26
CA ARG A 128 18.31 8.04 2.25
C ARG A 128 17.55 7.33 1.13
N VAL A 129 16.58 6.50 1.46
CA VAL A 129 15.76 5.80 0.47
C VAL A 129 14.92 6.80 -0.31
N TRP A 130 14.37 7.80 0.36
CA TRP A 130 13.58 8.86 -0.25
C TRP A 130 14.38 9.67 -1.26
N ALA A 131 15.62 10.02 -0.93
CA ALA A 131 16.51 10.75 -1.83
C ALA A 131 16.85 9.96 -3.11
N ALA A 132 16.88 8.63 -3.03
CA ALA A 132 17.14 7.73 -4.15
C ALA A 132 15.88 7.28 -4.92
N ARG A 133 14.69 7.82 -4.56
CA ARG A 133 13.42 7.40 -5.18
C ARG A 133 13.35 7.74 -6.66
N HIS A 134 12.60 6.93 -7.38
CA HIS A 134 12.23 7.16 -8.78
C HIS A 134 10.72 7.28 -8.91
N THR A 135 10.27 8.09 -9.86
CA THR A 135 8.86 8.21 -10.19
C THR A 135 8.51 7.30 -11.36
N ARG A 136 7.40 6.57 -11.23
CA ARG A 136 6.90 5.68 -12.28
C ARG A 136 5.39 5.83 -12.40
N PHE A 137 4.89 5.87 -13.63
CA PHE A 137 3.46 5.82 -13.89
C PHE A 137 2.96 4.38 -13.77
N ILE A 138 1.99 4.15 -12.88
CA ILE A 138 1.40 2.83 -12.64
C ILE A 138 -0.05 2.80 -13.12
N ALA A 139 -0.78 3.90 -12.93
CA ALA A 139 -2.15 4.09 -13.39
C ALA A 139 -2.38 5.56 -13.73
N HIS A 140 -3.23 5.80 -14.71
CA HIS A 140 -3.63 7.14 -15.16
C HIS A 140 -4.91 7.59 -14.48
#